data_7fb747c55ddd74acb415c9c1063495d0
#
_entry.id   7fb747c55ddd74acb415c9c1063495d0
#
_cell.length_a   1.000
_cell.length_b   1.000
_cell.length_c   1.000
_cell.angle_alpha   90.00
_cell.angle_beta   90.00
_cell.angle_gamma   90.00
#
_symmetry.space_group_name_H-M   'P 1'
#
loop_
_entity.id
_entity.type
_entity.pdbx_description
1 polymer ?
#
loop_
_entity_poly.entity_id
_entity_poly.type
_entity_poly.pdbx_seq_one_letter_code
_entity_poly.pdbx_strand_id
1 'polypeptide(L)'
;MNDNRSVQRCLAVLRAFRAGPGQSLTTLSQTVDLPHATVLRLLNTLQGEGYVRKEGTRWSLTPQLLEIGFAALANTGVDDLIQASLQALADRCDGTVNIGEQAKDNVIIIARASSASERRKIVVVNLRVGSALPSDSALASALGLPPVQWAIAKYPDRRVTTVGIALFTSETRALSLGLSVNDEDYDAARIESELLPLMRSERDQILRLMHLGSV
;
A
#
# COMPACT_ATOMS: atom_id res chain seq x y z
N MET A 1 12.95 10.18 -24.91
CA MET A 1 13.76 9.46 -23.89
C MET A 1 13.83 8.00 -24.30
N ASN A 2 15.02 7.44 -24.39
CA ASN A 2 15.17 6.06 -24.89
C ASN A 2 15.04 5.10 -23.69
N ASP A 3 13.84 4.56 -23.49
CA ASP A 3 13.54 3.68 -22.36
C ASP A 3 14.29 2.35 -22.47
N ASN A 4 14.93 1.91 -21.40
CA ASN A 4 15.61 0.62 -21.36
C ASN A 4 14.60 -0.53 -21.22
N ARG A 5 14.22 -1.12 -22.33
CA ARG A 5 13.26 -2.24 -22.40
C ARG A 5 13.65 -3.44 -21.53
N SER A 6 14.95 -3.70 -21.36
CA SER A 6 15.40 -4.82 -20.51
C SER A 6 15.09 -4.56 -19.04
N VAL A 7 15.29 -3.33 -18.56
CA VAL A 7 14.93 -2.92 -17.18
C VAL A 7 13.42 -2.97 -16.98
N GLN A 8 12.63 -2.45 -17.93
CA GLN A 8 11.18 -2.50 -17.86
C GLN A 8 10.65 -3.94 -17.74
N ARG A 9 11.18 -4.86 -18.57
CA ARG A 9 10.81 -6.28 -18.54
C ARG A 9 11.23 -6.96 -17.24
N CYS A 10 12.42 -6.65 -16.73
CA CYS A 10 12.88 -7.17 -15.43
C CYS A 10 11.96 -6.76 -14.30
N LEU A 11 11.59 -5.48 -14.22
CA LEU A 11 10.63 -4.98 -13.22
C LEU A 11 9.24 -5.60 -13.38
N ALA A 12 8.79 -5.86 -14.63
CA ALA A 12 7.53 -6.56 -14.87
C ALA A 12 7.56 -7.99 -14.31
N VAL A 13 8.66 -8.73 -14.53
CA VAL A 13 8.85 -10.08 -13.97
C VAL A 13 8.84 -10.05 -12.43
N LEU A 14 9.54 -9.11 -11.80
CA LEU A 14 9.50 -8.97 -10.34
C LEU A 14 8.08 -8.68 -9.81
N ARG A 15 7.31 -7.83 -10.50
CA ARG A 15 5.91 -7.54 -10.12
C ARG A 15 4.99 -8.75 -10.28
N ALA A 16 5.26 -9.66 -11.22
CA ALA A 16 4.44 -10.85 -11.44
C ALA A 16 4.42 -11.80 -10.21
N PHE A 17 5.43 -11.75 -9.34
CA PHE A 17 5.47 -12.51 -8.09
C PHE A 17 4.43 -12.06 -7.05
N ARG A 18 3.74 -10.94 -7.27
CA ARG A 18 2.61 -10.51 -6.39
C ARG A 18 1.48 -11.53 -6.36
N ALA A 19 1.34 -12.38 -7.38
CA ALA A 19 0.37 -13.46 -7.41
C ALA A 19 0.62 -14.56 -6.36
N GLY A 20 1.76 -14.53 -5.68
CA GLY A 20 2.13 -15.45 -4.61
C GLY A 20 3.49 -16.12 -4.84
N PRO A 21 3.97 -16.87 -3.85
CA PRO A 21 5.24 -17.59 -3.94
C PRO A 21 5.16 -18.80 -4.87
N GLY A 22 6.31 -19.28 -5.31
CA GLY A 22 6.42 -20.53 -6.05
C GLY A 22 5.82 -20.48 -7.45
N GLN A 23 6.05 -19.40 -8.23
CA GLN A 23 5.55 -19.24 -9.59
C GLN A 23 6.32 -20.12 -10.58
N SER A 24 5.60 -20.73 -11.54
CA SER A 24 6.24 -21.45 -12.67
C SER A 24 6.74 -20.47 -13.73
N LEU A 25 7.71 -20.90 -14.54
CA LEU A 25 8.15 -20.11 -15.70
C LEU A 25 6.98 -19.80 -16.66
N THR A 26 6.09 -20.77 -16.87
CA THR A 26 4.91 -20.62 -17.72
C THR A 26 3.97 -19.53 -17.18
N THR A 27 3.64 -19.58 -15.89
CA THR A 27 2.79 -18.58 -15.24
C THR A 27 3.40 -17.18 -15.34
N LEU A 28 4.69 -17.04 -15.02
CA LEU A 28 5.39 -15.75 -15.12
C LEU A 28 5.37 -15.22 -16.55
N SER A 29 5.67 -16.08 -17.54
CA SER A 29 5.68 -15.67 -18.96
C SER A 29 4.32 -15.20 -19.44
N GLN A 30 3.25 -15.89 -19.06
CA GLN A 30 1.87 -15.49 -19.36
C GLN A 30 1.49 -14.17 -18.68
N THR A 31 1.85 -14.00 -17.39
CA THR A 31 1.53 -12.79 -16.64
C THR A 31 2.19 -11.55 -17.24
N VAL A 32 3.41 -11.66 -17.76
CA VAL A 32 4.15 -10.50 -18.30
C VAL A 32 4.08 -10.38 -19.82
N ASP A 33 3.40 -11.31 -20.49
CA ASP A 33 3.30 -11.41 -21.96
C ASP A 33 4.67 -11.37 -22.64
N LEU A 34 5.56 -12.25 -22.18
CA LEU A 34 6.91 -12.38 -22.74
C LEU A 34 7.23 -13.85 -23.07
N PRO A 35 8.05 -14.10 -24.13
CA PRO A 35 8.52 -15.43 -24.46
C PRO A 35 9.27 -16.10 -23.29
N HIS A 36 9.07 -17.42 -23.10
CA HIS A 36 9.72 -18.21 -22.04
C HIS A 36 11.25 -18.00 -22.00
N ALA A 37 11.91 -17.98 -23.15
CA ALA A 37 13.37 -17.77 -23.22
C ALA A 37 13.78 -16.40 -22.67
N THR A 38 12.97 -15.36 -22.89
CA THR A 38 13.23 -14.01 -22.36
C THR A 38 13.07 -13.99 -20.85
N VAL A 39 11.96 -14.55 -20.33
CA VAL A 39 11.69 -14.58 -18.88
C VAL A 39 12.73 -15.44 -18.18
N LEU A 40 13.11 -16.59 -18.74
CA LEU A 40 14.13 -17.45 -18.15
C LEU A 40 15.49 -16.74 -18.05
N ARG A 41 15.88 -15.97 -19.08
CA ARG A 41 17.14 -15.20 -19.04
C ARG A 41 17.10 -14.12 -17.95
N LEU A 42 15.99 -13.43 -17.80
CA LEU A 42 15.81 -12.44 -16.72
C LEU A 42 15.85 -13.10 -15.33
N LEU A 43 15.16 -14.25 -15.16
CA LEU A 43 15.18 -15.00 -13.91
C LEU A 43 16.58 -15.52 -13.55
N ASN A 44 17.33 -16.02 -14.52
CA ASN A 44 18.72 -16.46 -14.28
C ASN A 44 19.63 -15.29 -13.86
N THR A 45 19.47 -14.11 -14.47
CA THR A 45 20.18 -12.89 -14.01
C THR A 45 19.78 -12.53 -12.61
N LEU A 46 18.47 -12.44 -12.32
CA LEU A 46 17.97 -12.13 -10.98
C LEU A 46 18.40 -13.16 -9.91
N GLN A 47 18.55 -14.42 -10.31
CA GLN A 47 19.09 -15.47 -9.44
C GLN A 47 20.58 -15.27 -9.16
N GLY A 48 21.37 -14.93 -10.19
CA GLY A 48 22.78 -14.58 -10.02
C GLY A 48 23.00 -13.39 -9.08
N GLU A 49 22.10 -12.41 -9.13
CA GLU A 49 22.07 -11.23 -8.24
C GLU A 49 21.41 -11.51 -6.87
N GLY A 50 20.92 -12.73 -6.63
CA GLY A 50 20.32 -13.11 -5.36
C GLY A 50 18.87 -12.68 -5.12
N TYR A 51 18.19 -12.04 -6.06
CA TYR A 51 16.82 -11.52 -5.88
C TYR A 51 15.74 -12.58 -6.06
N VAL A 52 16.00 -13.65 -6.78
CA VAL A 52 15.10 -14.80 -6.90
C VAL A 52 15.85 -16.10 -6.63
N ARG A 53 15.12 -17.12 -6.24
CA ARG A 53 15.62 -18.48 -6.11
C ARG A 53 14.72 -19.44 -6.87
N LYS A 54 15.31 -20.55 -7.33
CA LYS A 54 14.61 -21.64 -7.99
C LYS A 54 14.61 -22.86 -7.09
N GLU A 55 13.44 -23.44 -6.87
CA GLU A 55 13.24 -24.69 -6.15
C GLU A 55 12.45 -25.65 -7.07
N GLY A 56 13.11 -26.69 -7.56
CA GLY A 56 12.54 -27.55 -8.60
C GLY A 56 12.20 -26.77 -9.87
N THR A 57 10.91 -26.71 -10.20
CA THR A 57 10.37 -25.96 -11.37
C THR A 57 9.79 -24.60 -10.99
N ARG A 58 9.86 -24.21 -9.73
CA ARG A 58 9.23 -22.99 -9.20
C ARG A 58 10.25 -21.93 -8.83
N TRP A 59 9.84 -20.68 -9.02
CA TRP A 59 10.63 -19.49 -8.72
C TRP A 59 9.97 -18.70 -7.59
N SER A 60 10.77 -18.15 -6.70
CA SER A 60 10.31 -17.31 -5.57
C SER A 60 11.25 -16.11 -5.40
N LEU A 61 10.71 -15.00 -4.89
CA LEU A 61 11.54 -13.87 -4.45
C LEU A 61 12.33 -14.26 -3.22
N THR A 62 13.50 -13.65 -3.03
CA THR A 62 14.33 -13.80 -1.84
C THR A 62 14.17 -12.59 -0.91
N PRO A 63 14.60 -12.71 0.36
CA PRO A 63 14.67 -11.57 1.26
C PRO A 63 15.58 -10.42 0.80
N GLN A 64 16.47 -10.63 -0.17
CA GLN A 64 17.33 -9.58 -0.73
C GLN A 64 16.55 -8.36 -1.22
N LEU A 65 15.31 -8.56 -1.71
CA LEU A 65 14.43 -7.46 -2.12
C LEU A 65 14.00 -6.56 -0.95
N LEU A 66 14.04 -7.06 0.29
CA LEU A 66 13.70 -6.25 1.46
C LEU A 66 14.69 -5.10 1.69
N GLU A 67 15.96 -5.25 1.33
CA GLU A 67 16.95 -4.17 1.43
C GLU A 67 16.50 -2.94 0.63
N ILE A 68 16.06 -3.16 -0.62
CA ILE A 68 15.54 -2.09 -1.47
C ILE A 68 14.21 -1.56 -0.92
N GLY A 69 13.34 -2.46 -0.46
CA GLY A 69 12.06 -2.10 0.13
C GLY A 69 12.21 -1.26 1.40
N PHE A 70 13.10 -1.62 2.30
CA PHE A 70 13.37 -0.86 3.52
C PHE A 70 14.04 0.50 3.23
N ALA A 71 14.95 0.56 2.26
CA ALA A 71 15.51 1.85 1.81
C ALA A 71 14.40 2.77 1.27
N ALA A 72 13.45 2.22 0.50
CA ALA A 72 12.30 2.99 0.04
C ALA A 72 11.41 3.45 1.20
N LEU A 73 11.12 2.58 2.19
CA LEU A 73 10.33 2.94 3.38
C LEU A 73 11.02 4.03 4.21
N ALA A 74 12.33 3.96 4.41
CA ALA A 74 13.08 5.00 5.14
C ALA A 74 12.92 6.39 4.49
N ASN A 75 12.74 6.44 3.16
CA ASN A 75 12.54 7.69 2.43
C ASN A 75 11.09 8.21 2.49
N THR A 76 10.14 7.46 3.05
CA THR A 76 8.74 7.93 3.15
C THR A 76 8.54 8.98 4.22
N GLY A 77 9.46 9.11 5.18
CA GLY A 77 9.33 9.98 6.36
C GLY A 77 8.39 9.44 7.43
N VAL A 78 7.95 8.19 7.32
CA VAL A 78 7.16 7.51 8.36
C VAL A 78 8.13 6.96 9.40
N ASP A 79 8.12 7.53 10.58
CA ASP A 79 8.92 7.13 11.74
C ASP A 79 8.06 6.45 12.83
N ASP A 80 8.69 6.11 13.94
CA ASP A 80 8.03 5.47 15.08
C ASP A 80 6.97 6.36 15.74
N LEU A 81 7.14 7.70 15.71
CA LEU A 81 6.16 8.63 16.26
C LEU A 81 4.88 8.64 15.43
N ILE A 82 5.02 8.66 14.10
CA ILE A 82 3.88 8.55 13.18
C ILE A 82 3.22 7.18 13.35
N GLN A 83 4.00 6.11 13.45
CA GLN A 83 3.46 4.76 13.65
C GLN A 83 2.68 4.65 14.97
N ALA A 84 3.16 5.25 16.06
CA ALA A 84 2.48 5.30 17.34
C ALA A 84 1.17 6.12 17.27
N SER A 85 1.18 7.23 16.54
CA SER A 85 0.01 8.08 16.30
C SER A 85 -1.08 7.32 15.52
N LEU A 86 -0.70 6.64 14.44
CA LEU A 86 -1.63 5.79 13.69
C LEU A 86 -2.20 4.66 14.56
N GLN A 87 -1.39 4.06 15.43
CA GLN A 87 -1.86 3.01 16.35
C GLN A 87 -2.89 3.56 17.35
N ALA A 88 -2.66 4.75 17.89
CA ALA A 88 -3.60 5.40 18.81
C ALA A 88 -4.96 5.69 18.12
N LEU A 89 -4.94 6.16 16.86
CA LEU A 89 -6.16 6.37 16.08
C LEU A 89 -6.87 5.03 15.78
N ALA A 90 -6.13 3.99 15.39
CA ALA A 90 -6.69 2.67 15.13
C ALA A 90 -7.39 2.08 16.37
N ASP A 91 -6.75 2.18 17.53
CA ASP A 91 -7.30 1.67 18.80
C ASP A 91 -8.55 2.48 19.24
N ARG A 92 -8.54 3.79 19.01
CA ARG A 92 -9.66 4.68 19.35
C ARG A 92 -10.92 4.41 18.53
N CYS A 93 -10.75 4.04 17.25
CA CYS A 93 -11.88 3.80 16.33
C CYS A 93 -12.20 2.31 16.18
N ASP A 94 -11.51 1.44 16.90
CA ASP A 94 -11.53 -0.03 16.72
C ASP A 94 -11.41 -0.46 15.26
N GLY A 95 -10.45 0.15 14.55
CA GLY A 95 -10.32 0.02 13.11
C GLY A 95 -8.89 -0.24 12.63
N THR A 96 -8.70 -0.01 11.35
CA THR A 96 -7.39 -0.07 10.71
C THR A 96 -7.09 1.23 9.99
N VAL A 97 -5.96 1.84 10.30
CA VAL A 97 -5.47 3.08 9.70
C VAL A 97 -4.35 2.77 8.72
N ASN A 98 -4.36 3.41 7.58
CA ASN A 98 -3.32 3.28 6.56
C ASN A 98 -2.89 4.66 6.05
N ILE A 99 -1.60 4.83 5.77
CA ILE A 99 -1.12 5.89 4.89
C ILE A 99 -0.81 5.26 3.54
N GLY A 100 -1.39 5.82 2.49
CA GLY A 100 -1.12 5.46 1.11
C GLY A 100 -0.34 6.54 0.40
N GLU A 101 0.63 6.15 -0.42
CA GLU A 101 1.38 7.04 -1.30
C GLU A 101 1.13 6.67 -2.76
N GLN A 102 0.90 7.66 -3.61
CA GLN A 102 0.75 7.44 -5.04
C GLN A 102 2.07 6.96 -5.65
N ALA A 103 2.02 5.84 -6.35
CA ALA A 103 3.13 5.26 -7.06
C ALA A 103 2.70 4.89 -8.48
N LYS A 104 2.95 5.78 -9.44
CA LYS A 104 2.48 5.67 -10.82
C LYS A 104 0.95 5.49 -10.87
N ASP A 105 0.46 4.31 -11.25
CA ASP A 105 -0.95 4.02 -11.46
C ASP A 105 -1.66 3.43 -10.22
N ASN A 106 -0.94 3.27 -9.10
CA ASN A 106 -1.45 2.63 -7.89
C ASN A 106 -1.18 3.48 -6.65
N VAL A 107 -1.89 3.18 -5.58
CA VAL A 107 -1.54 3.64 -4.23
C VAL A 107 -0.87 2.50 -3.49
N ILE A 108 0.30 2.75 -2.92
CA ILE A 108 1.03 1.78 -2.10
C ILE A 108 0.85 2.14 -0.63
N ILE A 109 0.50 1.17 0.20
CA ILE A 109 0.45 1.35 1.66
C ILE A 109 1.89 1.50 2.17
N ILE A 110 2.21 2.66 2.75
CA ILE A 110 3.53 2.95 3.33
C ILE A 110 3.54 2.88 4.85
N ALA A 111 2.39 3.01 5.50
CA ALA A 111 2.21 2.79 6.93
C ALA A 111 0.85 2.15 7.21
N ARG A 112 0.79 1.34 8.27
CA ARG A 112 -0.43 0.64 8.67
C ARG A 112 -0.43 0.39 10.17
N ALA A 113 -1.56 0.68 10.80
CA ALA A 113 -1.84 0.31 12.18
C ALA A 113 -3.25 -0.33 12.27
N SER A 114 -3.42 -1.28 13.17
CA SER A 114 -4.71 -1.95 13.39
C SER A 114 -4.96 -2.10 14.88
N SER A 115 -6.23 -1.94 15.30
CA SER A 115 -6.64 -2.20 16.67
C SER A 115 -6.42 -3.67 17.07
N ALA A 116 -6.47 -3.97 18.35
CA ALA A 116 -6.31 -5.33 18.84
C ALA A 116 -7.42 -6.27 18.35
N SER A 117 -8.64 -5.77 18.17
CA SER A 117 -9.78 -6.54 17.65
C SER A 117 -9.60 -6.83 16.16
N GLU A 118 -9.21 -5.82 15.37
CA GLU A 118 -8.95 -5.96 13.93
C GLU A 118 -7.79 -6.93 13.66
N ARG A 119 -6.72 -6.89 14.47
CA ARG A 119 -5.63 -7.88 14.36
C ARG A 119 -6.10 -9.32 14.54
N ARG A 120 -7.13 -9.55 15.35
CA ARG A 120 -7.73 -10.89 15.52
C ARG A 120 -8.60 -11.32 14.34
N LYS A 121 -9.17 -10.37 13.59
CA LYS A 121 -10.00 -10.61 12.39
C LYS A 121 -9.18 -10.75 11.10
N ILE A 122 -7.86 -10.62 11.14
CA ILE A 122 -6.91 -10.54 10.00
C ILE A 122 -6.98 -11.70 8.98
N VAL A 123 -7.77 -12.71 9.20
CA VAL A 123 -7.96 -13.80 8.25
C VAL A 123 -8.54 -13.31 6.89
N VAL A 124 -9.12 -12.12 6.80
CA VAL A 124 -9.94 -11.70 5.65
C VAL A 124 -9.25 -10.68 4.71
N VAL A 125 -8.37 -9.81 5.19
CA VAL A 125 -7.71 -8.79 4.34
C VAL A 125 -6.21 -8.77 4.60
N ASN A 126 -5.46 -9.49 3.80
CA ASN A 126 -4.00 -9.59 3.92
C ASN A 126 -3.27 -8.36 3.33
N LEU A 127 -3.75 -7.14 3.62
CA LEU A 127 -3.05 -5.91 3.27
C LEU A 127 -1.91 -5.64 4.27
N ARG A 128 -0.76 -5.26 3.74
CA ARG A 128 0.46 -4.95 4.50
C ARG A 128 1.10 -3.70 3.94
N VAL A 129 2.07 -3.14 4.63
CA VAL A 129 3.00 -2.16 4.05
C VAL A 129 3.62 -2.77 2.79
N GLY A 130 3.63 -2.01 1.69
CA GLY A 130 4.00 -2.47 0.36
C GLY A 130 2.85 -3.03 -0.49
N SER A 131 1.64 -3.22 0.09
CA SER A 131 0.48 -3.62 -0.71
C SER A 131 0.03 -2.50 -1.64
N ALA A 132 -0.26 -2.85 -2.90
CA ALA A 132 -0.90 -1.95 -3.84
C ALA A 132 -2.41 -1.99 -3.66
N LEU A 133 -3.04 -0.84 -3.61
CA LEU A 133 -4.49 -0.67 -3.56
C LEU A 133 -5.04 -0.41 -4.97
N PRO A 134 -6.24 -0.89 -5.29
CA PRO A 134 -6.90 -0.59 -6.54
C PRO A 134 -7.27 0.90 -6.64
N SER A 135 -7.48 1.38 -7.87
CA SER A 135 -7.79 2.79 -8.18
C SER A 135 -9.13 3.28 -7.62
N ASP A 136 -10.05 2.36 -7.34
CA ASP A 136 -11.36 2.62 -6.74
C ASP A 136 -11.35 2.55 -5.19
N SER A 137 -10.20 2.33 -4.58
CA SER A 137 -10.08 2.38 -3.12
C SER A 137 -10.29 3.79 -2.58
N ALA A 138 -10.79 3.90 -1.35
CA ALA A 138 -10.99 5.20 -0.69
C ALA A 138 -9.70 6.03 -0.61
N LEU A 139 -8.54 5.37 -0.42
CA LEU A 139 -7.25 6.05 -0.38
C LEU A 139 -6.86 6.61 -1.76
N ALA A 140 -7.09 5.85 -2.83
CA ALA A 140 -6.80 6.33 -4.19
C ALA A 140 -7.73 7.47 -4.57
N SER A 141 -9.02 7.35 -4.29
CA SER A 141 -10.02 8.39 -4.55
C SER A 141 -9.75 9.67 -3.75
N ALA A 142 -9.13 9.57 -2.59
CA ALA A 142 -8.84 10.72 -1.72
C ALA A 142 -7.65 11.56 -2.19
N LEU A 143 -6.71 11.00 -2.96
CA LEU A 143 -5.46 11.69 -3.34
C LEU A 143 -5.66 13.04 -4.06
N GLY A 144 -6.69 13.16 -4.88
CA GLY A 144 -6.98 14.37 -5.65
C GLY A 144 -8.01 15.29 -5.02
N LEU A 145 -8.50 14.98 -3.82
CA LEU A 145 -9.57 15.74 -3.18
C LEU A 145 -9.03 16.95 -2.41
N PRO A 146 -9.80 18.06 -2.38
CA PRO A 146 -9.52 19.16 -1.46
C PRO A 146 -9.50 18.68 0.00
N PRO A 147 -8.74 19.35 0.90
CA PRO A 147 -8.58 18.92 2.31
C PRO A 147 -9.87 18.76 3.10
N VAL A 148 -10.96 19.43 2.69
CA VAL A 148 -12.27 19.36 3.34
C VAL A 148 -13.13 18.20 2.84
N GLN A 149 -12.81 17.63 1.69
CA GLN A 149 -13.51 16.50 1.09
C GLN A 149 -12.93 15.17 1.55
N TRP A 150 -13.72 14.14 1.37
CA TRP A 150 -13.36 12.78 1.74
C TRP A 150 -13.93 11.78 0.74
N ALA A 151 -13.34 10.61 0.67
CA ALA A 151 -13.79 9.50 -0.15
C ALA A 151 -14.24 8.34 0.74
N ILE A 152 -15.13 7.50 0.21
CA ILE A 152 -15.62 6.30 0.89
C ILE A 152 -15.57 5.12 -0.06
N ALA A 153 -15.19 3.95 0.48
CA ALA A 153 -15.33 2.67 -0.20
C ALA A 153 -15.97 1.67 0.78
N LYS A 154 -17.02 1.00 0.34
CA LYS A 154 -17.73 -0.01 1.12
C LYS A 154 -17.43 -1.40 0.59
N TYR A 155 -17.17 -2.32 1.50
CA TYR A 155 -16.89 -3.73 1.23
C TYR A 155 -17.90 -4.60 2.00
N PRO A 156 -19.15 -4.74 1.48
CA PRO A 156 -20.26 -5.42 2.20
C PRO A 156 -19.92 -6.85 2.59
N ASP A 157 -19.26 -7.60 1.70
CA ASP A 157 -18.84 -9.00 1.96
C ASP A 157 -17.90 -9.12 3.16
N ARG A 158 -17.29 -8.03 3.58
CA ARG A 158 -16.32 -7.95 4.69
C ARG A 158 -16.84 -7.15 5.87
N ARG A 159 -18.01 -6.54 5.73
CA ARG A 159 -18.59 -5.58 6.70
C ARG A 159 -17.62 -4.46 7.05
N VAL A 160 -16.95 -3.93 6.03
CA VAL A 160 -15.95 -2.88 6.20
C VAL A 160 -16.30 -1.67 5.34
N THR A 161 -16.29 -0.52 5.98
CA THR A 161 -16.29 0.79 5.35
C THR A 161 -14.92 1.44 5.52
N THR A 162 -14.32 1.90 4.43
CA THR A 162 -13.08 2.66 4.45
C THR A 162 -13.36 4.11 4.09
N VAL A 163 -12.93 5.02 4.94
CA VAL A 163 -12.94 6.47 4.73
C VAL A 163 -11.54 6.93 4.37
N GLY A 164 -11.40 7.76 3.33
CA GLY A 164 -10.13 8.31 2.88
C GLY A 164 -10.15 9.83 2.85
N ILE A 165 -9.08 10.48 3.30
CA ILE A 165 -8.83 11.91 3.13
C ILE A 165 -7.47 12.14 2.51
N ALA A 166 -7.30 13.25 1.76
CA ALA A 166 -5.98 13.68 1.31
C ALA A 166 -5.12 14.04 2.53
N LEU A 167 -3.92 13.49 2.59
CA LEU A 167 -2.94 13.82 3.62
C LEU A 167 -2.02 14.96 3.16
N PHE A 168 -1.40 14.79 2.00
CA PHE A 168 -0.47 15.75 1.41
C PHE A 168 -0.45 15.62 -0.11
N THR A 169 -0.25 16.73 -0.83
CA THR A 169 -0.10 16.73 -2.29
C THR A 169 0.91 17.80 -2.71
N SER A 170 1.87 17.39 -3.54
CA SER A 170 2.83 18.26 -4.22
C SER A 170 2.99 17.79 -5.67
N GLU A 171 3.84 18.46 -6.45
CA GLU A 171 4.15 18.05 -7.83
C GLU A 171 4.76 16.64 -7.94
N THR A 172 5.47 16.20 -6.91
CA THR A 172 6.24 14.95 -6.94
C THR A 172 5.69 13.87 -6.01
N ARG A 173 4.79 14.22 -5.08
CA ARG A 173 4.33 13.32 -4.04
C ARG A 173 2.87 13.57 -3.66
N ALA A 174 2.08 12.52 -3.58
CA ALA A 174 0.71 12.58 -3.08
C ALA A 174 0.46 11.46 -2.07
N LEU A 175 -0.07 11.84 -0.89
CA LEU A 175 -0.35 10.96 0.24
C LEU A 175 -1.81 11.03 0.61
N SER A 176 -2.38 9.92 1.05
CA SER A 176 -3.72 9.82 1.61
C SER A 176 -3.71 9.08 2.95
N LEU A 177 -4.62 9.47 3.85
CA LEU A 177 -4.90 8.80 5.11
C LEU A 177 -6.23 8.07 4.97
N GLY A 178 -6.26 6.78 5.30
CA GLY A 178 -7.46 5.95 5.25
C GLY A 178 -7.73 5.29 6.60
N LEU A 179 -8.99 5.27 6.99
CA LEU A 179 -9.48 4.57 8.18
C LEU A 179 -10.56 3.57 7.75
N SER A 180 -10.32 2.30 8.03
CA SER A 180 -11.27 1.21 7.80
C SER A 180 -11.90 0.80 9.12
N VAL A 181 -13.22 0.79 9.18
CA VAL A 181 -14.03 0.45 10.35
C VAL A 181 -15.12 -0.56 9.97
N ASN A 182 -15.75 -1.17 10.96
CA ASN A 182 -16.92 -2.01 10.74
C ASN A 182 -18.10 -1.15 10.26
N ASP A 183 -18.77 -1.56 9.17
CA ASP A 183 -19.89 -0.84 8.56
C ASP A 183 -21.16 -0.85 9.40
N GLU A 184 -21.30 -1.81 10.32
CA GLU A 184 -22.43 -1.86 11.28
C GLU A 184 -22.33 -0.78 12.36
N ASP A 185 -21.11 -0.34 12.68
CA ASP A 185 -20.88 0.64 13.77
C ASP A 185 -20.90 2.08 13.26
N TYR A 186 -20.73 2.32 11.95
CA TYR A 186 -20.57 3.66 11.40
C TYR A 186 -21.41 3.88 10.14
N ASP A 187 -22.54 4.57 10.30
CA ASP A 187 -23.30 5.12 9.18
C ASP A 187 -22.67 6.44 8.67
N ALA A 188 -23.26 7.04 7.65
CA ALA A 188 -22.75 8.27 7.04
C ALA A 188 -22.70 9.43 8.03
N ALA A 189 -23.71 9.56 8.91
CA ALA A 189 -23.79 10.65 9.89
C ALA A 189 -22.69 10.52 10.97
N ARG A 190 -22.44 9.32 11.46
CA ARG A 190 -21.36 9.03 12.42
C ARG A 190 -19.98 9.19 11.79
N ILE A 191 -19.81 8.81 10.52
CA ILE A 191 -18.56 9.07 9.78
C ILE A 191 -18.26 10.57 9.79
N GLU A 192 -19.25 11.41 9.43
CA GLU A 192 -19.05 12.85 9.35
C GLU A 192 -18.85 13.51 10.73
N SER A 193 -19.59 13.09 11.74
CA SER A 193 -19.54 13.71 13.06
C SER A 193 -18.42 13.18 13.96
N GLU A 194 -18.02 11.93 13.82
CA GLU A 194 -17.06 11.27 14.71
C GLU A 194 -15.71 10.99 14.03
N LEU A 195 -15.70 10.30 12.85
CA LEU A 195 -14.45 9.84 12.25
C LEU A 195 -13.69 10.96 11.53
N LEU A 196 -14.37 11.79 10.73
CA LEU A 196 -13.69 12.83 9.96
C LEU A 196 -12.98 13.88 10.83
N PRO A 197 -13.54 14.36 11.96
CA PRO A 197 -12.81 15.25 12.86
C PRO A 197 -11.53 14.61 13.42
N LEU A 198 -11.59 13.30 13.78
CA LEU A 198 -10.43 12.56 14.26
C LEU A 198 -9.37 12.40 13.17
N MET A 199 -9.78 12.00 11.98
CA MET A 199 -8.86 11.83 10.85
C MET A 199 -8.20 13.16 10.44
N ARG A 200 -8.93 14.28 10.47
CA ARG A 200 -8.37 15.60 10.18
C ARG A 200 -7.36 16.04 11.24
N SER A 201 -7.67 15.84 12.51
CA SER A 201 -6.73 16.10 13.61
C SER A 201 -5.47 15.26 13.47
N GLU A 202 -5.61 14.00 13.12
CA GLU A 202 -4.49 13.08 12.89
C GLU A 202 -3.66 13.50 11.67
N ARG A 203 -4.31 13.88 10.57
CA ARG A 203 -3.63 14.43 9.39
C ARG A 203 -2.73 15.60 9.77
N ASP A 204 -3.26 16.57 10.51
CA ASP A 204 -2.50 17.76 10.89
C ASP A 204 -1.33 17.42 11.83
N GLN A 205 -1.47 16.41 12.67
CA GLN A 205 -0.38 15.88 13.49
C GLN A 205 0.70 15.19 12.64
N ILE A 206 0.32 14.31 11.72
CA ILE A 206 1.25 13.62 10.81
C ILE A 206 2.01 14.64 9.95
N LEU A 207 1.35 15.65 9.40
CA LEU A 207 2.00 16.68 8.60
C LEU A 207 3.08 17.43 9.38
N ARG A 208 2.84 17.73 10.65
CA ARG A 208 3.86 18.33 11.54
C ARG A 208 5.04 17.39 11.76
N LEU A 209 4.78 16.11 12.04
CA LEU A 209 5.83 15.11 12.26
C LEU A 209 6.67 14.86 11.02
N MET A 210 6.05 14.83 9.84
CA MET A 210 6.74 14.66 8.55
C MET A 210 7.42 15.95 8.05
N HIS A 211 7.30 17.06 8.78
CA HIS A 211 7.76 18.39 8.33
C HIS A 211 7.20 18.83 6.97
N LEU A 212 6.00 18.35 6.61
CA LEU A 212 5.30 18.67 5.36
C LEU A 212 4.31 19.83 5.51
N GLY A 213 4.16 20.40 6.68
CA GLY A 213 3.13 21.39 7.02
C GLY A 213 3.63 22.82 7.27
N SER A 214 4.79 23.19 6.76
CA SER A 214 5.35 24.54 6.93
C SER A 214 5.40 25.27 5.59
N VAL A 215 4.30 25.87 5.19
CA VAL A 215 4.25 27.05 4.32
C VAL A 215 3.19 27.98 4.86
#